data_24c9a1d266ee874af5561df78297187a
#
_entry.id   24c9a1d266ee874af5561df78297187a
#
_cell.length_a   1.000
_cell.length_b   1.000
_cell.length_c   1.000
_cell.angle_alpha   90.00
_cell.angle_beta   90.00
_cell.angle_gamma   90.00
#
_symmetry.space_group_name_H-M   'P 1'
#
loop_
_entity.id
_entity.type
_entity.pdbx_description
1 polymer ?
#
loop_
_entity_poly.entity_id
_entity_poly.type
_entity_poly.pdbx_seq_one_letter_code
_entity_poly.pdbx_strand_id
1 'polypeptide(L)' 'MKVKANYNLTLDKGSFVKDKVYNYQERKGKFFITTEESKEQDLEFAEFNIFFTILKN' A
#
# COMPACT_ATOMS: atom_id res chain seq x y z
N MET A 1 7.35 -6.61 -4.77
CA MET A 1 6.04 -6.57 -5.41
C MET A 1 5.54 -5.14 -5.36
N LYS A 2 4.73 -4.75 -6.34
CA LYS A 2 4.37 -3.34 -6.50
C LYS A 2 2.86 -3.14 -6.56
N VAL A 3 2.41 -2.02 -6.00
CA VAL A 3 1.02 -1.59 -6.07
C VAL A 3 0.95 -0.13 -6.46
N LYS A 4 -0.19 0.26 -7.00
CA LYS A 4 -0.51 1.65 -7.29
C LYS A 4 -1.57 2.10 -6.31
N ALA A 5 -1.40 3.29 -5.70
CA ALA A 5 -2.41 3.83 -4.81
C ALA A 5 -3.61 4.32 -5.61
N ASN A 6 -4.81 3.93 -5.20
CA ASN A 6 -6.05 4.33 -5.88
C ASN A 6 -6.55 5.70 -5.44
N TYR A 7 -6.03 6.20 -4.32
CA TYR A 7 -6.46 7.46 -3.72
C TYR A 7 -5.27 8.14 -3.05
N ASN A 8 -5.43 9.43 -2.78
CA ASN A 8 -4.54 10.12 -1.86
C ASN A 8 -4.95 9.71 -0.45
N LEU A 9 -4.01 9.13 0.30
CA LEU A 9 -4.31 8.56 1.61
C LEU A 9 -3.31 9.06 2.63
N THR A 10 -3.78 9.30 3.85
CA THR A 10 -2.93 9.47 5.01
C THR A 10 -3.36 8.44 6.03
N LEU A 11 -2.46 7.51 6.34
CA LEU A 11 -2.73 6.43 7.27
C LEU A 11 -1.78 6.54 8.46
N ASP A 12 -1.87 5.56 9.34
CA ASP A 12 -1.14 5.53 10.60
C ASP A 12 0.36 5.73 10.46
N LYS A 13 0.96 5.06 9.48
CA LYS A 13 2.42 5.01 9.30
C LYS A 13 2.92 5.95 8.21
N GLY A 14 2.04 6.65 7.54
CA GLY A 14 2.45 7.59 6.51
C GLY A 14 1.42 7.79 5.43
N SER A 15 1.83 8.40 4.34
CA SER A 15 0.93 8.83 3.29
C SER A 15 1.22 8.14 1.97
N PHE A 16 0.22 8.19 1.08
CA PHE A 16 0.31 7.67 -0.28
C PHE A 16 -0.34 8.67 -1.23
N VAL A 17 0.24 8.80 -2.41
CA VAL A 17 -0.26 9.71 -3.45
C VAL A 17 -0.97 8.90 -4.52
N LYS A 18 -2.15 9.34 -4.91
CA LYS A 18 -2.94 8.68 -5.95
C LYS A 18 -2.10 8.45 -7.21
N ASP A 19 -2.23 7.26 -7.78
CA ASP A 19 -1.57 6.83 -9.01
C ASP A 19 -0.07 6.62 -8.91
N LYS A 20 0.51 6.85 -7.73
CA LYS A 20 1.93 6.58 -7.51
C LYS A 20 2.13 5.12 -7.15
N VAL A 21 3.32 4.59 -7.48
CA VAL A 21 3.65 3.17 -7.28
C VAL A 21 4.45 3.00 -6.00
N TYR A 22 4.10 1.95 -5.25
CA TYR A 22 4.74 1.64 -3.97
C TYR A 22 5.12 0.17 -3.91
N ASN A 23 6.14 -0.14 -3.12
CA ASN A 23 6.52 -1.52 -2.84
C ASN A 23 5.63 -2.09 -1.74
N TYR A 24 5.33 -3.39 -1.83
CA TYR A 24 4.61 -4.06 -0.75
C TYR A 24 5.09 -5.49 -0.59
N GLN A 25 4.80 -6.03 0.58
CA GLN A 25 5.02 -7.45 0.89
C GLN A 25 3.81 -7.98 1.63
N GLU A 26 3.52 -9.26 1.41
CA GLU A 26 2.52 -9.97 2.19
C GLU A 26 3.24 -10.85 3.20
N ARG A 27 2.85 -10.75 4.48
CA ARG A 27 3.41 -11.58 5.54
C ARG A 27 2.28 -12.00 6.46
N LYS A 28 2.11 -13.32 6.65
CA LYS A 28 1.11 -13.88 7.58
C LYS A 28 -0.30 -13.33 7.36
N GLY A 29 -0.68 -13.17 6.11
CA GLY A 29 -2.03 -12.70 5.76
C GLY A 29 -2.23 -11.20 5.88
N LYS A 30 -1.19 -10.45 6.19
CA LYS A 30 -1.23 -8.98 6.21
C LYS A 30 -0.36 -8.42 5.12
N PHE A 31 -0.72 -7.22 4.68
CA PHE A 31 -0.01 -6.53 3.61
C PHE A 31 0.74 -5.34 4.19
N PHE A 32 2.01 -5.23 3.86
CA PHE A 32 2.88 -4.18 4.36
C PHE A 32 3.34 -3.33 3.18
N ILE A 33 2.88 -2.08 3.12
CA ILE A 33 3.15 -1.18 2.01
C ILE A 33 4.10 -0.09 2.48
N THR A 34 5.15 0.18 1.71
CA THR A 34 6.10 1.23 2.05
C THR A 34 5.50 2.59 1.72
N THR A 35 5.39 3.46 2.71
CA THR A 35 4.78 4.79 2.58
C THR A 35 5.73 5.78 1.92
N GLU A 36 5.20 6.97 1.61
CA GLU A 36 6.04 8.09 1.12
C GLU A 36 7.17 8.39 2.09
N GLU A 37 6.93 8.18 3.38
CA GLU A 37 7.89 8.46 4.43
C GLU A 37 8.82 7.30 4.71
N SER A 38 8.81 6.28 3.86
CA SER A 38 9.66 5.09 3.94
C SER A 38 9.38 4.21 5.17
N LYS A 39 8.16 4.24 5.65
CA LYS A 39 7.70 3.37 6.75
C LYS A 39 6.79 2.29 6.18
N GLU A 40 6.56 1.24 6.94
CA GLU A 40 5.66 0.17 6.53
C GLU A 40 4.30 0.37 7.16
N GLN A 41 3.28 0.48 6.30
CA GLN A 41 1.88 0.51 6.72
C GLN A 41 1.30 -0.88 6.56
N ASP A 42 0.77 -1.44 7.64
CA ASP A 42 0.11 -2.74 7.58
C ASP A 42 -1.38 -2.58 7.35
N LEU A 43 -1.94 -3.41 6.48
CA LEU A 43 -3.36 -3.41 6.15
C LEU A 43 -3.88 -4.84 6.07
N GLU A 44 -5.15 -5.01 6.42
CA GLU A 44 -5.88 -6.24 6.16
C GLU A 44 -6.21 -6.31 4.66
N PHE A 45 -6.50 -7.52 4.18
CA PHE A 45 -6.74 -7.74 2.75
C PHE A 45 -7.85 -6.84 2.19
N ALA A 46 -8.95 -6.68 2.92
CA ALA A 46 -10.08 -5.88 2.45
C ALA A 46 -9.69 -4.42 2.19
N GLU A 47 -8.97 -3.82 3.13
CA GLU A 47 -8.50 -2.44 2.99
C GLU A 47 -7.47 -2.31 1.89
N PHE A 48 -6.53 -3.26 1.84
CA PHE A 48 -5.50 -3.28 0.82
C PHE A 48 -6.13 -3.30 -0.58
N ASN A 49 -7.14 -4.12 -0.77
CA ASN A 49 -7.82 -4.28 -2.05
C ASN A 49 -8.58 -3.03 -2.49
N ILE A 50 -9.09 -2.27 -1.51
CA ILE A 50 -9.82 -1.02 -1.81
C ILE A 50 -8.85 0.09 -2.17
N PHE A 51 -7.78 0.23 -1.39
CA PHE A 51 -6.88 1.37 -1.50
C PHE A 51 -5.82 1.22 -2.57
N PHE A 52 -5.52 -0.01 -2.97
CA PHE A 52 -4.39 -0.27 -3.87
C PHE A 52 -4.77 -1.23 -4.99
N THR A 53 -4.09 -1.08 -6.11
CA THR A 53 -4.19 -1.99 -7.25
C THR A 53 -2.84 -2.67 -7.43
N ILE A 54 -2.84 -4.00 -7.41
CA ILE A 54 -1.63 -4.78 -7.61
C ILE A 54 -1.19 -4.64 -9.06
N LEU A 55 0.08 -4.30 -9.26
CA LEU A 55 0.66 -4.17 -10.59
C LEU A 55 1.33 -5.47 -10.97
N LYS A 56 1.01 -5.96 -12.16
CA LYS A 56 1.61 -7.17 -12.71
C LYS A 56 2.59 -6.78 -13.79
N ASN A 57 3.73 -7.43 -13.79
CA ASN A 57 4.75 -7.23 -14.79
C ASN A 57 4.56 -8.20 -15.94
#